data_6acfb441a5fd6f3ea78f629367d8c25f
#
_entry.id   6acfb441a5fd6f3ea78f629367d8c25f
#
_cell.length_a   1.000
_cell.length_b   1.000
_cell.length_c   1.000
_cell.angle_alpha   90.00
_cell.angle_beta   90.00
_cell.angle_gamma   90.00
#
_symmetry.space_group_name_H-M   'P 1'
#
loop_
_entity.id
_entity.type
_entity.pdbx_description
1 polymer ?
#
loop_
_entity_poly.entity_id
_entity_poly.type
_entity_poly.pdbx_seq_one_letter_code
_entity_poly.pdbx_strand_id
1 'polypeptide(L)'
;MEIKPIAYFSAPFKSKFGVPRQSGVVKGLRGKIRFEEEYVKEEALRGLEDFEYVWLIWEFSMNERGNSLAVRPPRLGGNEKVGVFASRSPFRPNRLGLSCVKLLSVDSEKGVLEVSGADLADHTPIYDIKPYVAYCDAHPDAKCGFVDDKEWKLFDVIPSCLEIDRKLADTFSHEEIDALFEVLAQDPRPQYHKKSNPSRSYGLLFYDKDVKFHVEDDTVVIDDIL
;
A
#
# COMPACT_ATOMS: atom_id res chain seq x y z
N MET A 1 6.07 23.52 15.40
CA MET A 1 4.69 23.02 15.31
C MET A 1 4.76 21.54 15.65
N GLU A 2 4.02 21.12 16.64
CA GLU A 2 3.84 19.70 16.99
C GLU A 2 2.53 19.22 16.35
N ILE A 3 2.57 18.08 15.67
CA ILE A 3 1.39 17.45 15.09
C ILE A 3 1.14 16.12 15.82
N LYS A 4 -0.12 15.79 16.04
CA LYS A 4 -0.55 14.54 16.68
C LYS A 4 -1.37 13.71 15.68
N PRO A 5 -1.31 12.38 15.76
CA PRO A 5 -2.20 11.54 14.97
C PRO A 5 -3.68 11.85 15.31
N ILE A 6 -4.50 11.92 14.27
CA ILE A 6 -5.96 12.02 14.41
C ILE A 6 -6.63 10.67 14.28
N ALA A 7 -5.93 9.70 13.66
CA ALA A 7 -6.44 8.37 13.38
C ALA A 7 -5.30 7.39 13.16
N TYR A 8 -5.61 6.10 13.18
CA TYR A 8 -4.70 5.02 12.81
C TYR A 8 -5.30 4.17 11.70
N PHE A 9 -4.42 3.71 10.80
CA PHE A 9 -4.80 2.83 9.71
C PHE A 9 -4.78 1.37 10.15
N SER A 10 -5.77 0.59 9.74
CA SER A 10 -5.81 -0.85 9.92
C SER A 10 -5.78 -1.54 8.56
N ALA A 11 -4.79 -2.38 8.34
CA ALA A 11 -4.51 -3.05 7.07
C ALA A 11 -4.20 -4.54 7.26
N PRO A 12 -4.27 -5.34 6.19
CA PRO A 12 -3.87 -6.76 6.24
C PRO A 12 -2.37 -6.96 6.43
N PHE A 13 -1.53 -5.92 6.26
CA PHE A 13 -0.06 -6.03 6.33
C PHE A 13 0.48 -5.53 7.66
N LYS A 14 0.92 -6.44 8.52
CA LYS A 14 1.59 -6.14 9.79
C LYS A 14 3.09 -5.80 9.64
N SER A 15 3.64 -5.96 8.45
CA SER A 15 5.03 -5.66 8.12
C SER A 15 5.13 -4.87 6.82
N LYS A 16 6.32 -4.34 6.50
CA LYS A 16 6.57 -3.62 5.23
C LYS A 16 6.50 -4.51 3.99
N PHE A 17 6.66 -5.81 4.17
CA PHE A 17 6.66 -6.75 3.06
C PHE A 17 5.23 -6.97 2.57
N GLY A 18 5.00 -6.77 1.29
CA GLY A 18 3.68 -6.86 0.66
C GLY A 18 2.89 -5.55 0.61
N VAL A 19 3.24 -4.53 1.43
CA VAL A 19 2.60 -3.21 1.31
C VAL A 19 2.84 -2.66 -0.10
N PRO A 20 1.77 -2.24 -0.82
CA PRO A 20 1.89 -1.63 -2.14
C PRO A 20 2.84 -0.44 -2.12
N ARG A 21 3.59 -0.24 -3.20
CA ARG A 21 4.59 0.84 -3.26
C ARG A 21 3.99 2.23 -3.46
N GLN A 22 2.75 2.30 -3.90
CA GLN A 22 1.99 3.53 -4.15
C GLN A 22 0.51 3.25 -3.93
N SER A 23 -0.23 4.26 -3.46
CA SER A 23 -1.69 4.22 -3.43
C SER A 23 -2.28 4.07 -4.83
N GLY A 24 -3.42 3.39 -4.93
CA GLY A 24 -4.16 3.18 -6.17
C GLY A 24 -3.58 2.11 -7.11
N VAL A 25 -2.42 1.51 -6.78
CA VAL A 25 -1.81 0.44 -7.60
C VAL A 25 -2.52 -0.89 -7.36
N VAL A 26 -2.92 -1.17 -6.12
CA VAL A 26 -3.73 -2.33 -5.73
C VAL A 26 -5.10 -1.83 -5.33
N LYS A 27 -6.02 -1.79 -6.28
CA LYS A 27 -7.33 -1.13 -6.09
C LYS A 27 -8.27 -1.90 -5.17
N GLY A 28 -8.18 -3.23 -5.17
CA GLY A 28 -9.01 -4.11 -4.35
C GLY A 28 -8.61 -4.15 -2.88
N LEU A 29 -7.43 -3.64 -2.52
CA LEU A 29 -6.91 -3.72 -1.15
C LEU A 29 -7.70 -2.79 -0.21
N ARG A 30 -8.50 -3.38 0.68
CA ARG A 30 -9.30 -2.65 1.67
C ARG A 30 -8.53 -2.40 2.95
N GLY A 31 -8.83 -1.26 3.59
CA GLY A 31 -8.34 -0.90 4.91
C GLY A 31 -9.33 -0.03 5.66
N LYS A 32 -9.09 0.15 6.96
CA LYS A 32 -9.94 0.97 7.83
C LYS A 32 -9.11 2.07 8.48
N ILE A 33 -9.67 3.25 8.53
CA ILE A 33 -9.13 4.39 9.28
C ILE A 33 -9.98 4.52 10.53
N ARG A 34 -9.37 4.41 11.71
CA ARG A 34 -10.02 4.56 13.01
C ARG A 34 -9.56 5.84 13.66
N PHE A 35 -10.50 6.77 13.85
CA PHE A 35 -10.22 8.03 14.52
C PHE A 35 -9.95 7.84 16.00
N GLU A 36 -9.11 8.70 16.56
CA GLU A 36 -8.97 8.88 18.00
C GLU A 36 -10.28 9.42 18.58
N GLU A 37 -10.60 9.05 19.82
CA GLU A 37 -11.89 9.33 20.49
C GLU A 37 -12.25 10.83 20.48
N GLU A 38 -11.26 11.71 20.63
CA GLU A 38 -11.47 13.16 20.62
C GLU A 38 -11.99 13.68 19.28
N TYR A 39 -11.75 12.97 18.15
CA TYR A 39 -12.17 13.35 16.81
C TYR A 39 -13.40 12.56 16.32
N VAL A 40 -13.92 11.61 17.10
CA VAL A 40 -15.19 10.91 16.79
C VAL A 40 -16.35 11.86 17.08
N LYS A 41 -16.54 12.82 16.18
CA LYS A 41 -17.60 13.84 16.23
C LYS A 41 -18.28 13.90 14.87
N GLU A 42 -19.61 13.85 14.88
CA GLU A 42 -20.41 14.01 13.65
C GLU A 42 -20.03 15.28 12.88
N GLU A 43 -19.74 16.36 13.58
CA GLU A 43 -19.34 17.66 13.00
C GLU A 43 -18.04 17.58 12.21
N ALA A 44 -17.08 16.74 12.64
CA ALA A 44 -15.79 16.59 11.98
C ALA A 44 -15.88 15.75 10.70
N LEU A 45 -16.82 14.80 10.62
CA LEU A 45 -16.95 13.84 9.52
C LEU A 45 -18.10 14.19 8.56
N ARG A 46 -18.96 15.16 8.92
CA ARG A 46 -20.14 15.55 8.14
C ARG A 46 -19.76 16.01 6.74
N GLY A 47 -20.37 15.39 5.72
CA GLY A 47 -20.17 15.71 4.30
C GLY A 47 -18.97 15.00 3.67
N LEU A 48 -18.20 14.20 4.45
CA LEU A 48 -17.09 13.43 3.91
C LEU A 48 -17.57 12.30 2.98
N GLU A 49 -18.76 11.77 3.24
CA GLU A 49 -19.44 10.74 2.45
C GLU A 49 -19.76 11.16 1.01
N ASP A 50 -19.80 12.46 0.73
CA ASP A 50 -20.04 12.99 -0.60
C ASP A 50 -18.80 12.90 -1.52
N PHE A 51 -17.63 12.57 -0.99
CA PHE A 51 -16.38 12.46 -1.74
C PHE A 51 -16.02 10.99 -2.04
N GLU A 52 -15.64 10.73 -3.30
CA GLU A 52 -15.22 9.39 -3.72
C GLU A 52 -13.78 9.07 -3.31
N TYR A 53 -12.92 10.08 -3.22
CA TYR A 53 -11.51 9.95 -2.85
C TYR A 53 -11.10 10.95 -1.79
N VAL A 54 -10.13 10.53 -0.97
CA VAL A 54 -9.52 11.38 0.06
C VAL A 54 -7.99 11.29 0.01
N TRP A 55 -7.34 12.40 0.34
CA TRP A 55 -5.92 12.46 0.64
C TRP A 55 -5.69 12.11 2.10
N LEU A 56 -4.72 11.22 2.36
CA LEU A 56 -4.21 10.91 3.68
C LEU A 56 -2.82 11.49 3.84
N ILE A 57 -2.59 12.25 4.93
CA ILE A 57 -1.26 12.67 5.37
C ILE A 57 -0.90 11.80 6.57
N TRP A 58 0.18 11.03 6.44
CA TRP A 58 0.53 9.98 7.39
C TRP A 58 2.04 9.87 7.61
N GLU A 59 2.49 9.04 8.54
CA GLU A 59 3.90 8.86 8.84
C GLU A 59 4.42 7.48 8.43
N PHE A 60 5.62 7.45 7.85
CA PHE A 60 6.41 6.24 7.68
C PHE A 60 6.93 5.74 9.04
N SER A 61 6.02 5.36 9.94
CA SER A 61 6.31 5.00 11.33
C SER A 61 7.27 3.80 11.47
N MET A 62 7.23 2.86 10.51
CA MET A 62 8.13 1.72 10.48
C MET A 62 9.55 2.05 9.95
N ASN A 63 9.86 3.32 9.65
CA ASN A 63 11.19 3.69 9.14
C ASN A 63 12.20 3.91 10.27
N GLU A 64 12.97 2.88 10.62
CA GLU A 64 13.99 2.91 11.66
C GLU A 64 15.36 3.48 11.17
N ARG A 65 15.59 3.54 9.86
CA ARG A 65 16.91 3.88 9.27
C ARG A 65 17.19 5.38 9.22
N GLY A 66 16.31 6.22 9.76
CA GLY A 66 16.47 7.67 9.72
C GLY A 66 16.22 8.28 8.33
N ASN A 67 16.80 9.45 8.08
CA ASN A 67 16.65 10.18 6.82
C ASN A 67 17.91 10.12 5.95
N SER A 68 17.75 10.41 4.66
CA SER A 68 18.85 10.54 3.71
C SER A 68 18.50 11.60 2.67
N LEU A 69 19.44 12.47 2.34
CA LEU A 69 19.25 13.50 1.31
C LEU A 69 19.29 12.93 -0.11
N ALA A 70 19.83 11.72 -0.29
CA ALA A 70 19.85 11.03 -1.57
C ALA A 70 19.47 9.56 -1.41
N VAL A 71 18.65 9.06 -2.32
CA VAL A 71 18.09 7.70 -2.30
C VAL A 71 18.33 7.00 -3.64
N ARG A 72 18.19 5.68 -3.65
CA ARG A 72 18.27 4.84 -4.85
C ARG A 72 16.92 4.22 -5.14
N PRO A 73 16.08 4.83 -6.02
CA PRO A 73 14.79 4.28 -6.34
C PRO A 73 14.92 2.90 -7.00
N PRO A 74 14.11 1.90 -6.61
CA PRO A 74 14.10 0.59 -7.24
C PRO A 74 13.86 0.64 -8.76
N ARG A 75 13.05 1.58 -9.23
CA ARG A 75 12.78 1.78 -10.67
C ARG A 75 14.02 2.14 -11.49
N LEU A 76 15.02 2.78 -10.88
CA LEU A 76 16.31 3.08 -11.51
C LEU A 76 17.34 1.93 -11.35
N GLY A 77 16.86 0.71 -11.05
CA GLY A 77 17.73 -0.47 -10.88
C GLY A 77 18.52 -0.47 -9.58
N GLY A 78 18.30 0.49 -8.68
CA GLY A 78 18.96 0.59 -7.37
C GLY A 78 20.41 1.12 -7.41
N ASN A 79 20.95 1.46 -8.59
CA ASN A 79 22.31 1.96 -8.76
C ASN A 79 22.36 3.50 -8.84
N GLU A 80 21.40 4.11 -9.49
CA GLU A 80 21.33 5.56 -9.64
C GLU A 80 20.78 6.23 -8.38
N LYS A 81 21.38 7.38 -8.04
CA LYS A 81 20.93 8.20 -6.91
C LYS A 81 20.12 9.38 -7.41
N VAL A 82 19.04 9.67 -6.72
CA VAL A 82 18.26 10.90 -6.88
C VAL A 82 18.11 11.61 -5.53
N GLY A 83 17.83 12.91 -5.53
CA GLY A 83 17.49 13.64 -4.33
C GLY A 83 16.21 13.07 -3.69
N VAL A 84 16.14 13.05 -2.36
CA VAL A 84 14.98 12.50 -1.63
C VAL A 84 13.67 13.20 -2.02
N PHE A 85 13.72 14.49 -2.33
CA PHE A 85 12.55 15.27 -2.75
C PHE A 85 12.12 15.01 -4.20
N ALA A 86 12.99 14.42 -5.02
CA ALA A 86 12.65 13.90 -6.35
C ALA A 86 12.15 12.44 -6.29
N SER A 87 11.75 11.97 -5.12
CA SER A 87 11.29 10.59 -4.91
C SER A 87 10.15 10.54 -3.88
N ARG A 88 9.46 9.39 -3.82
CA ARG A 88 8.48 9.07 -2.75
C ARG A 88 9.07 8.12 -1.70
N SER A 89 10.38 8.21 -1.48
CA SER A 89 11.09 7.40 -0.49
C SER A 89 10.63 7.69 0.94
N PRO A 90 10.57 6.69 1.84
CA PRO A 90 10.27 6.86 3.26
C PRO A 90 11.41 7.53 4.05
N PHE A 91 12.63 7.64 3.47
CA PHE A 91 13.81 8.22 4.14
C PHE A 91 13.83 9.76 4.08
N ARG A 92 12.67 10.37 4.32
CA ARG A 92 12.46 11.83 4.29
C ARG A 92 12.76 12.46 5.64
N PRO A 93 13.16 13.76 5.68
CA PRO A 93 13.41 14.44 6.96
C PRO A 93 12.23 14.38 7.94
N ASN A 94 11.01 14.62 7.48
CA ASN A 94 9.81 14.58 8.31
C ASN A 94 9.04 13.25 8.25
N ARG A 95 9.51 12.29 7.49
CA ARG A 95 8.89 10.95 7.33
C ARG A 95 7.40 10.97 6.96
N LEU A 96 6.89 12.07 6.37
CA LEU A 96 5.50 12.18 5.97
C LEU A 96 5.24 11.51 4.62
N GLY A 97 4.16 10.75 4.56
CA GLY A 97 3.56 10.18 3.37
C GLY A 97 2.31 10.94 2.95
N LEU A 98 1.96 10.86 1.67
CA LEU A 98 0.73 11.39 1.09
C LEU A 98 0.16 10.34 0.16
N SER A 99 -1.07 9.91 0.40
CA SER A 99 -1.75 8.87 -0.37
C SER A 99 -3.17 9.29 -0.72
N CYS A 100 -3.54 9.16 -1.98
CA CYS A 100 -4.92 9.29 -2.42
C CYS A 100 -5.56 7.90 -2.39
N VAL A 101 -6.65 7.75 -1.65
CA VAL A 101 -7.35 6.47 -1.48
C VAL A 101 -8.83 6.64 -1.81
N LYS A 102 -9.46 5.56 -2.30
CA LYS A 102 -10.91 5.56 -2.53
C LYS A 102 -11.63 5.43 -1.19
N LEU A 103 -12.59 6.31 -0.92
CA LEU A 103 -13.48 6.24 0.22
C LEU A 103 -14.63 5.29 -0.11
N LEU A 104 -14.85 4.27 0.71
CA LEU A 104 -15.91 3.28 0.51
C LEU A 104 -17.11 3.55 1.42
N SER A 105 -16.85 3.90 2.68
CA SER A 105 -17.91 4.25 3.64
C SER A 105 -17.39 5.14 4.76
N VAL A 106 -18.31 5.87 5.40
CA VAL A 106 -18.10 6.70 6.58
C VAL A 106 -19.06 6.25 7.68
N ASP A 107 -18.53 5.76 8.81
CA ASP A 107 -19.29 5.46 10.02
C ASP A 107 -18.94 6.54 11.08
N SER A 108 -19.70 7.63 11.08
CA SER A 108 -19.43 8.77 11.96
C SER A 108 -19.71 8.46 13.44
N GLU A 109 -20.58 7.50 13.75
CA GLU A 109 -20.86 7.09 15.13
C GLU A 109 -19.70 6.33 15.74
N LYS A 110 -19.05 5.47 14.95
CA LYS A 110 -17.88 4.68 15.39
C LYS A 110 -16.54 5.37 15.10
N GLY A 111 -16.55 6.48 14.34
CA GLY A 111 -15.33 7.14 13.88
C GLY A 111 -14.47 6.23 13.00
N VAL A 112 -15.08 5.55 12.02
CA VAL A 112 -14.40 4.62 11.13
C VAL A 112 -14.67 4.98 9.68
N LEU A 113 -13.62 5.11 8.88
CA LEU A 113 -13.73 5.13 7.42
C LEU A 113 -13.26 3.78 6.85
N GLU A 114 -13.96 3.26 5.88
CA GLU A 114 -13.47 2.19 5.02
C GLU A 114 -12.93 2.77 3.73
N VAL A 115 -11.74 2.34 3.36
CA VAL A 115 -11.05 2.82 2.16
C VAL A 115 -10.47 1.68 1.35
N SER A 116 -10.18 1.93 0.07
CA SER A 116 -9.43 0.99 -0.76
C SER A 116 -8.28 1.66 -1.51
N GLY A 117 -7.30 0.85 -1.93
CA GLY A 117 -6.14 1.31 -2.67
C GLY A 117 -5.06 1.99 -1.83
N ALA A 118 -5.04 1.76 -0.52
CA ALA A 118 -4.02 2.33 0.37
C ALA A 118 -2.67 1.59 0.26
N ASP A 119 -1.59 2.34 0.46
CA ASP A 119 -0.20 1.88 0.52
C ASP A 119 0.40 2.04 1.93
N LEU A 120 -0.42 1.83 2.95
CA LEU A 120 -0.10 1.96 4.35
C LEU A 120 -0.03 0.59 5.03
N ALA A 121 0.93 0.42 5.94
CA ALA A 121 0.99 -0.74 6.83
C ALA A 121 -0.02 -0.59 7.99
N ASP A 122 -0.29 -1.69 8.67
CA ASP A 122 -1.13 -1.70 9.85
C ASP A 122 -0.55 -0.79 10.96
N HIS A 123 -1.44 -0.17 11.75
CA HIS A 123 -1.11 0.82 12.79
C HIS A 123 -0.35 2.07 12.31
N THR A 124 -0.40 2.40 11.00
CA THR A 124 0.19 3.65 10.50
C THR A 124 -0.59 4.86 11.04
N PRO A 125 0.08 5.83 11.71
CA PRO A 125 -0.57 7.04 12.20
C PRO A 125 -0.92 7.98 11.06
N ILE A 126 -2.14 8.54 11.09
CA ILE A 126 -2.67 9.51 10.14
C ILE A 126 -2.80 10.85 10.86
N TYR A 127 -2.26 11.90 10.26
CA TYR A 127 -2.21 13.24 10.83
C TYR A 127 -3.25 14.18 10.25
N ASP A 128 -3.71 13.94 9.01
CA ASP A 128 -4.75 14.77 8.39
C ASP A 128 -5.45 13.98 7.26
N ILE A 129 -6.70 14.35 7.01
CA ILE A 129 -7.50 13.82 5.90
C ILE A 129 -8.10 15.01 5.18
N LYS A 130 -7.99 15.02 3.84
CA LYS A 130 -8.60 16.05 2.98
C LYS A 130 -9.36 15.40 1.85
N PRO A 131 -10.48 15.99 1.40
CA PRO A 131 -11.15 15.52 0.21
C PRO A 131 -10.26 15.69 -1.03
N TYR A 132 -10.33 14.72 -1.94
CA TYR A 132 -9.76 14.86 -3.28
C TYR A 132 -10.72 15.65 -4.17
N VAL A 133 -10.20 16.64 -4.88
CA VAL A 133 -10.99 17.53 -5.73
C VAL A 133 -10.44 17.50 -7.15
N ALA A 134 -11.09 16.72 -8.02
CA ALA A 134 -10.55 16.38 -9.34
C ALA A 134 -10.14 17.57 -10.21
N TYR A 135 -10.89 18.68 -10.18
CA TYR A 135 -10.60 19.83 -11.05
C TYR A 135 -9.28 20.55 -10.70
N CYS A 136 -8.78 20.41 -9.48
CA CYS A 136 -7.52 21.03 -9.06
C CYS A 136 -6.41 20.03 -8.71
N ASP A 137 -6.75 18.78 -8.40
CA ASP A 137 -5.78 17.77 -7.98
C ASP A 137 -5.30 16.89 -9.14
N ALA A 138 -6.10 16.75 -10.21
CA ALA A 138 -5.77 15.89 -11.34
C ALA A 138 -4.94 16.62 -12.41
N HIS A 139 -3.77 16.08 -12.71
CA HIS A 139 -2.88 16.54 -13.78
C HIS A 139 -2.45 15.34 -14.65
N PRO A 140 -3.36 14.74 -15.47
CA PRO A 140 -3.07 13.48 -16.17
C PRO A 140 -1.93 13.61 -17.20
N ASP A 141 -1.69 14.79 -17.75
CA ASP A 141 -0.65 15.06 -18.75
C ASP A 141 0.68 15.53 -18.13
N ALA A 142 0.80 15.51 -16.80
CA ALA A 142 2.02 15.94 -16.11
C ALA A 142 3.18 14.96 -16.35
N LYS A 143 4.36 15.52 -16.64
CA LYS A 143 5.59 14.71 -16.73
C LYS A 143 5.94 14.15 -15.35
N CYS A 144 6.23 12.85 -15.28
CA CYS A 144 6.55 12.15 -14.04
C CYS A 144 8.07 11.84 -13.88
N GLY A 145 8.92 12.51 -14.64
CA GLY A 145 10.38 12.37 -14.57
C GLY A 145 10.83 10.94 -14.89
N PHE A 146 11.74 10.39 -14.11
CA PHE A 146 12.29 9.04 -14.34
C PHE A 146 11.23 7.90 -14.29
N VAL A 147 10.02 8.20 -13.87
CA VAL A 147 8.94 7.21 -13.80
C VAL A 147 8.35 6.95 -15.18
N ASP A 148 8.41 7.95 -16.10
CA ASP A 148 7.89 7.85 -17.48
C ASP A 148 8.75 6.90 -18.34
N ASP A 149 10.03 6.73 -18.00
CA ASP A 149 10.98 5.98 -18.83
C ASP A 149 10.87 4.45 -18.69
N LYS A 150 10.04 3.94 -17.78
CA LYS A 150 9.96 2.51 -17.50
C LYS A 150 8.53 2.05 -17.30
N GLU A 151 8.12 1.09 -18.12
CA GLU A 151 6.86 0.39 -17.97
C GLU A 151 6.79 -0.34 -16.62
N TRP A 152 5.61 -0.33 -16.03
CA TRP A 152 5.31 -1.11 -14.84
C TRP A 152 4.83 -2.48 -15.28
N LYS A 153 5.68 -3.49 -15.13
CA LYS A 153 5.33 -4.86 -15.46
C LYS A 153 4.59 -5.50 -14.28
N LEU A 154 3.41 -6.03 -14.55
CA LEU A 154 2.70 -6.90 -13.64
C LEU A 154 3.05 -8.36 -13.95
N PHE A 155 3.10 -9.18 -12.93
CA PHE A 155 3.33 -10.62 -13.01
C PHE A 155 1.99 -11.35 -13.04
N ASP A 156 1.93 -12.47 -13.72
CA ASP A 156 0.81 -13.39 -13.58
C ASP A 156 0.86 -14.03 -12.18
N VAL A 157 -0.31 -14.35 -11.62
CA VAL A 157 -0.40 -15.00 -10.30
C VAL A 157 -1.27 -16.22 -10.42
N ILE A 158 -0.74 -17.39 -10.05
CA ILE A 158 -1.44 -18.66 -10.11
C ILE A 158 -1.24 -19.47 -8.83
N PRO A 159 -2.21 -20.28 -8.38
CA PRO A 159 -1.97 -21.34 -7.41
C PRO A 159 -1.14 -22.46 -8.04
N SER A 160 -0.28 -23.12 -7.25
CA SER A 160 0.58 -24.22 -7.75
C SER A 160 -0.20 -25.47 -8.16
N CYS A 161 -1.38 -25.67 -7.58
CA CYS A 161 -2.28 -26.78 -7.89
C CYS A 161 -3.72 -26.51 -7.44
N LEU A 162 -4.66 -27.38 -7.83
CA LEU A 162 -6.08 -27.28 -7.45
C LEU A 162 -6.33 -27.36 -5.93
N GLU A 163 -5.45 -27.99 -5.18
CA GLU A 163 -5.57 -28.04 -3.72
C GLU A 163 -5.32 -26.66 -3.11
N ILE A 164 -4.32 -25.94 -3.58
CA ILE A 164 -4.02 -24.56 -3.16
C ILE A 164 -5.12 -23.60 -3.59
N ASP A 165 -5.67 -23.77 -4.79
CA ASP A 165 -6.80 -22.98 -5.27
C ASP A 165 -8.04 -23.12 -4.33
N ARG A 166 -8.36 -24.36 -3.94
CA ARG A 166 -9.42 -24.62 -2.95
C ARG A 166 -9.10 -24.01 -1.58
N LYS A 167 -7.85 -24.15 -1.12
CA LYS A 167 -7.40 -23.61 0.16
C LYS A 167 -7.50 -22.08 0.20
N LEU A 168 -7.21 -21.39 -0.91
CA LEU A 168 -7.45 -19.94 -1.06
C LEU A 168 -8.93 -19.61 -0.86
N ALA A 169 -9.81 -20.32 -1.58
CA ALA A 169 -11.26 -20.10 -1.51
C ALA A 169 -11.87 -20.41 -0.13
N ASP A 170 -11.31 -21.38 0.61
CA ASP A 170 -11.73 -21.73 1.96
C ASP A 170 -11.19 -20.74 3.02
N THR A 171 -10.09 -20.03 2.72
CA THR A 171 -9.40 -19.17 3.68
C THR A 171 -9.80 -17.71 3.55
N PHE A 172 -10.01 -17.21 2.33
CA PHE A 172 -10.25 -15.81 2.02
C PHE A 172 -11.55 -15.62 1.26
N SER A 173 -12.18 -14.46 1.43
CA SER A 173 -13.27 -14.03 0.57
C SER A 173 -12.78 -13.76 -0.86
N HIS A 174 -13.70 -13.72 -1.82
CA HIS A 174 -13.38 -13.45 -3.23
C HIS A 174 -12.63 -12.12 -3.41
N GLU A 175 -13.08 -11.08 -2.70
CA GLU A 175 -12.46 -9.76 -2.72
C GLU A 175 -11.04 -9.75 -2.12
N GLU A 176 -10.81 -10.56 -1.08
CA GLU A 176 -9.48 -10.70 -0.47
C GLU A 176 -8.53 -11.49 -1.37
N ILE A 177 -9.01 -12.50 -2.09
CA ILE A 177 -8.24 -13.25 -3.10
C ILE A 177 -7.82 -12.30 -4.22
N ASP A 178 -8.75 -11.52 -4.76
CA ASP A 178 -8.46 -10.53 -5.81
C ASP A 178 -7.40 -9.53 -5.34
N ALA A 179 -7.54 -9.00 -4.12
CA ALA A 179 -6.57 -8.07 -3.53
C ALA A 179 -5.19 -8.74 -3.31
N LEU A 180 -5.16 -10.00 -2.86
CA LEU A 180 -3.92 -10.77 -2.71
C LEU A 180 -3.22 -10.96 -4.05
N PHE A 181 -3.97 -11.31 -5.10
CA PHE A 181 -3.43 -11.49 -6.46
C PHE A 181 -2.90 -10.17 -7.01
N GLU A 182 -3.63 -9.05 -6.85
CA GLU A 182 -3.14 -7.72 -7.23
C GLU A 182 -1.83 -7.36 -6.51
N VAL A 183 -1.70 -7.69 -5.21
CA VAL A 183 -0.47 -7.47 -4.43
C VAL A 183 0.69 -8.30 -4.95
N LEU A 184 0.47 -9.60 -5.16
CA LEU A 184 1.50 -10.52 -5.65
C LEU A 184 1.93 -10.18 -7.07
N ALA A 185 1.01 -9.72 -7.93
CA ALA A 185 1.29 -9.26 -9.29
C ALA A 185 2.27 -8.07 -9.33
N GLN A 186 2.40 -7.28 -8.24
CA GLN A 186 3.40 -6.21 -8.11
C GLN A 186 4.82 -6.72 -7.86
N ASP A 187 5.04 -8.02 -7.77
CA ASP A 187 6.31 -8.64 -7.38
C ASP A 187 6.91 -8.01 -6.11
N PRO A 188 6.42 -8.40 -4.92
CA PRO A 188 6.83 -7.80 -3.65
C PRO A 188 8.28 -8.12 -3.26
N ARG A 189 8.99 -9.00 -4.01
CA ARG A 189 10.37 -9.41 -3.69
C ARG A 189 11.33 -8.21 -3.62
N PRO A 190 12.29 -8.24 -2.69
CA PRO A 190 13.38 -7.26 -2.66
C PRO A 190 14.19 -7.31 -3.96
N GLN A 191 14.55 -6.14 -4.51
CA GLN A 191 15.26 -6.02 -5.79
C GLN A 191 16.55 -6.84 -5.86
N TYR A 192 17.30 -6.94 -4.75
CA TYR A 192 18.55 -7.71 -4.69
C TYR A 192 18.32 -9.23 -4.78
N HIS A 193 17.14 -9.73 -4.43
CA HIS A 193 16.79 -11.15 -4.58
C HIS A 193 16.41 -11.52 -6.02
N LYS A 194 15.89 -10.58 -6.81
CA LYS A 194 15.43 -10.87 -8.18
C LYS A 194 16.54 -11.40 -9.08
N LYS A 195 17.80 -11.02 -8.81
CA LYS A 195 18.98 -11.43 -9.60
C LYS A 195 19.72 -12.64 -9.03
N SER A 196 19.58 -12.92 -7.73
CA SER A 196 20.49 -13.84 -7.03
C SER A 196 19.91 -15.24 -6.78
N ASN A 197 18.60 -15.40 -6.76
CA ASN A 197 17.99 -16.71 -6.50
C ASN A 197 16.53 -16.77 -7.02
N PRO A 198 16.33 -17.19 -8.28
CA PRO A 198 15.00 -17.25 -8.89
C PRO A 198 14.06 -18.25 -8.22
N SER A 199 14.55 -19.34 -7.65
CA SER A 199 13.74 -20.42 -7.06
C SER A 199 13.50 -20.29 -5.57
N ARG A 200 13.76 -19.10 -4.99
CA ARG A 200 13.56 -18.87 -3.55
C ARG A 200 12.08 -18.75 -3.20
N SER A 201 11.63 -19.52 -2.20
CA SER A 201 10.32 -19.32 -1.59
C SER A 201 10.29 -18.11 -0.66
N TYR A 202 9.18 -17.41 -0.66
CA TYR A 202 8.88 -16.23 0.15
C TYR A 202 7.60 -16.48 0.97
N GLY A 203 7.44 -15.80 2.09
CA GLY A 203 6.21 -15.75 2.85
C GLY A 203 5.69 -14.31 2.90
N LEU A 204 4.42 -14.13 2.58
CA LEU A 204 3.68 -12.89 2.71
C LEU A 204 2.62 -13.05 3.79
N LEU A 205 2.78 -12.33 4.90
CA LEU A 205 1.74 -12.28 5.90
C LEU A 205 0.60 -11.37 5.38
N PHE A 206 -0.51 -11.99 5.02
CA PHE A 206 -1.71 -11.32 4.54
C PHE A 206 -2.86 -11.61 5.51
N TYR A 207 -3.37 -10.56 6.18
CA TYR A 207 -4.16 -10.66 7.40
C TYR A 207 -3.41 -11.45 8.49
N ASP A 208 -3.86 -12.64 8.83
CA ASP A 208 -3.27 -13.54 9.83
C ASP A 208 -2.68 -14.82 9.22
N LYS A 209 -2.62 -14.90 7.89
CA LYS A 209 -2.15 -16.05 7.12
C LYS A 209 -0.81 -15.79 6.46
N ASP A 210 0.07 -16.76 6.50
CA ASP A 210 1.36 -16.71 5.81
C ASP A 210 1.24 -17.39 4.44
N VAL A 211 1.09 -16.57 3.39
CA VAL A 211 1.00 -17.02 2.01
C VAL A 211 2.40 -17.29 1.48
N LYS A 212 2.71 -18.56 1.21
CA LYS A 212 3.98 -18.99 0.62
C LYS A 212 3.92 -18.90 -0.89
N PHE A 213 4.96 -18.34 -1.49
CA PHE A 213 5.06 -18.21 -2.94
C PHE A 213 6.51 -18.22 -3.42
N HIS A 214 6.71 -18.62 -4.65
CA HIS A 214 7.94 -18.39 -5.40
C HIS A 214 7.63 -17.69 -6.73
N VAL A 215 8.66 -17.37 -7.48
CA VAL A 215 8.49 -16.71 -8.78
C VAL A 215 9.29 -17.44 -9.83
N GLU A 216 8.61 -17.84 -10.89
CA GLU A 216 9.18 -18.44 -12.09
C GLU A 216 8.97 -17.48 -13.27
N ASP A 217 10.06 -17.02 -13.85
CA ASP A 217 10.05 -15.98 -14.89
C ASP A 217 9.22 -14.75 -14.48
N ASP A 218 8.08 -14.55 -15.10
CA ASP A 218 7.15 -13.44 -14.85
C ASP A 218 5.85 -13.91 -14.13
N THR A 219 5.87 -15.09 -13.53
CA THR A 219 4.71 -15.70 -12.86
C THR A 219 5.02 -15.89 -11.37
N VAL A 220 4.13 -15.41 -10.53
CA VAL A 220 4.11 -15.70 -9.09
C VAL A 220 3.26 -16.95 -8.86
N VAL A 221 3.87 -17.98 -8.30
CA VAL A 221 3.20 -19.24 -7.99
C VAL A 221 2.96 -19.31 -6.48
N ILE A 222 1.71 -19.44 -6.08
CA ILE A 222 1.32 -19.61 -4.67
C ILE A 222 1.49 -21.08 -4.30
N ASP A 223 2.36 -21.37 -3.34
CA ASP A 223 2.74 -22.71 -2.93
C ASP A 223 1.91 -23.26 -1.78
N ASP A 224 1.61 -22.39 -0.79
CA ASP A 224 0.85 -22.78 0.40
C ASP A 224 0.27 -21.57 1.14
N ILE A 225 -0.67 -21.81 2.06
CA ILE A 225 -1.28 -20.84 2.97
C ILE A 225 -1.25 -21.48 4.37
N LEU A 226 -0.57 -20.83 5.32
CA LEU A 226 -0.34 -21.33 6.69
C LEU A 226 -1.04 -20.47 7.74
#